data_2b55d0cf97b290f7e5d9fed875e9c082
#
_entry.id   2b55d0cf97b290f7e5d9fed875e9c082
#
_cell.length_a   1.000
_cell.length_b   1.000
_cell.length_c   1.000
_cell.angle_alpha   90.00
_cell.angle_beta   90.00
_cell.angle_gamma   90.00
#
_symmetry.space_group_name_H-M   'P 1'
#
loop_
_entity.id
_entity.type
_entity.pdbx_description
1 polymer ?
#
loop_
_entity_poly.entity_id
_entity_poly.type
_entity_poly.pdbx_seq_one_letter_code
_entity_poly.pdbx_strand_id
1 'polypeptide(L)'
;MTCIQRAMTIANAAPRDLGRVAVSIGPGGFTNVRIAITTARMIAEVTGAACVPVASAQVVSRRVTARPPYAVALASKGETAHVTCFSEAWHPIGPASIMSAGDVPALAAQGFKSLVADHHLPPSMREAAMRAAMTIIEPTFDPVACLEAGLELPPSDPVALAPLYPREPEAVTKWRALRK
;
A
#
# COMPACT_ATOMS: atom_id res chain seq x y z
N MET A 1 18.04 -7.44 -8.32
CA MET A 1 18.54 -8.83 -8.53
C MET A 1 19.33 -9.32 -7.32
N THR A 2 20.34 -8.61 -6.84
CA THR A 2 21.17 -9.06 -5.71
C THR A 2 20.41 -9.43 -4.43
N CYS A 3 19.39 -8.67 -4.02
CA CYS A 3 18.63 -8.97 -2.79
C CYS A 3 17.83 -10.27 -2.90
N ILE A 4 17.15 -10.51 -4.03
CA ILE A 4 16.37 -11.73 -4.26
C ILE A 4 17.31 -12.94 -4.30
N GLN A 5 18.40 -12.84 -5.06
CA GLN A 5 19.39 -13.91 -5.15
C GLN A 5 19.98 -14.25 -3.77
N ARG A 6 20.31 -13.22 -2.98
CA ARG A 6 20.83 -13.42 -1.63
C ARG A 6 19.80 -14.09 -0.70
N ALA A 7 18.54 -13.70 -0.78
CA ALA A 7 17.46 -14.31 0.00
C ALA A 7 17.31 -15.80 -0.37
N MET A 8 17.32 -16.15 -1.66
CA MET A 8 17.27 -17.52 -2.14
C MET A 8 18.46 -18.35 -1.65
N THR A 9 19.66 -17.77 -1.71
CA THR A 9 20.88 -18.45 -1.22
C THR A 9 20.80 -18.71 0.29
N ILE A 10 20.35 -17.73 1.09
CA ILE A 10 20.18 -17.89 2.55
C ILE A 10 19.15 -18.97 2.87
N ALA A 11 18.05 -19.00 2.10
CA ALA A 11 16.99 -19.99 2.25
C ALA A 11 17.38 -21.39 1.71
N ASN A 12 18.54 -21.53 1.07
CA ASN A 12 18.95 -22.74 0.34
C ASN A 12 17.87 -23.22 -0.63
N ALA A 13 17.21 -22.27 -1.33
CA ALA A 13 16.11 -22.51 -2.23
C ALA A 13 16.51 -22.23 -3.69
N ALA A 14 16.05 -23.06 -4.62
CA ALA A 14 16.18 -22.84 -6.05
C ALA A 14 14.93 -22.10 -6.60
N PRO A 15 15.02 -21.43 -7.77
CA PRO A 15 13.87 -20.75 -8.36
C PRO A 15 12.62 -21.61 -8.52
N ARG A 16 12.77 -22.89 -8.83
CA ARG A 16 11.69 -23.89 -8.97
C ARG A 16 10.96 -24.19 -7.65
N ASP A 17 11.55 -23.85 -6.51
CA ASP A 17 10.96 -24.08 -5.19
C ASP A 17 10.02 -22.94 -4.77
N LEU A 18 9.96 -21.85 -5.59
CA LEU A 18 9.05 -20.75 -5.35
C LEU A 18 7.62 -21.13 -5.72
N GLY A 19 6.77 -21.31 -4.72
CA GLY A 19 5.35 -21.56 -4.94
C GLY A 19 4.51 -20.27 -5.04
N ARG A 20 4.99 -19.16 -4.46
CA ARG A 20 4.23 -17.91 -4.41
C ARG A 20 5.16 -16.68 -4.35
N VAL A 21 4.74 -15.60 -5.03
CA VAL A 21 5.38 -14.29 -5.01
C VAL A 21 4.35 -13.25 -4.58
N ALA A 22 4.47 -12.75 -3.37
CA ALA A 22 3.68 -11.61 -2.89
C ALA A 22 4.37 -10.31 -3.28
N VAL A 23 3.63 -9.37 -3.86
CA VAL A 23 4.18 -8.09 -4.30
C VAL A 23 3.29 -6.93 -3.90
N SER A 24 3.89 -5.91 -3.27
CA SER A 24 3.16 -4.67 -3.00
C SER A 24 2.89 -3.93 -4.30
N ILE A 25 1.59 -3.74 -4.60
CA ILE A 25 1.14 -3.07 -5.83
C ILE A 25 0.93 -1.56 -5.65
N GLY A 26 1.20 -1.01 -4.47
CA GLY A 26 0.99 0.39 -4.15
C GLY A 26 -0.24 0.64 -3.25
N PRO A 27 -0.57 1.92 -3.02
CA PRO A 27 0.11 3.10 -3.54
C PRO A 27 1.51 3.29 -2.95
N GLY A 28 2.40 3.92 -3.75
CA GLY A 28 3.79 4.15 -3.39
C GLY A 28 4.52 4.92 -4.50
N GLY A 29 5.83 4.98 -4.42
CA GLY A 29 6.66 5.62 -5.45
C GLY A 29 6.45 4.99 -6.83
N PHE A 30 6.06 5.81 -7.81
CA PHE A 30 5.66 5.38 -9.15
C PHE A 30 6.64 4.40 -9.81
N THR A 31 7.92 4.72 -9.81
CA THR A 31 8.96 3.88 -10.41
C THR A 31 9.16 2.59 -9.62
N ASN A 32 9.21 2.66 -8.30
CA ASN A 32 9.49 1.53 -7.43
C ASN A 32 8.38 0.46 -7.49
N VAL A 33 7.12 0.89 -7.49
CA VAL A 33 5.97 -0.04 -7.61
C VAL A 33 6.00 -0.75 -8.97
N ARG A 34 6.32 -0.04 -10.04
CA ARG A 34 6.44 -0.65 -11.38
C ARG A 34 7.56 -1.66 -11.47
N ILE A 35 8.73 -1.33 -10.92
CA ILE A 35 9.87 -2.26 -10.87
C ILE A 35 9.48 -3.52 -10.09
N ALA A 36 8.87 -3.36 -8.91
CA ALA A 36 8.47 -4.49 -8.08
C ALA A 36 7.48 -5.42 -8.81
N ILE A 37 6.43 -4.84 -9.41
CA ILE A 37 5.42 -5.59 -10.16
C ILE A 37 6.05 -6.30 -11.37
N THR A 38 6.86 -5.60 -12.17
CA THR A 38 7.52 -6.21 -13.34
C THR A 38 8.42 -7.35 -12.91
N THR A 39 9.20 -7.19 -11.84
CA THR A 39 10.05 -8.24 -11.29
C THR A 39 9.23 -9.44 -10.83
N ALA A 40 8.14 -9.22 -10.10
CA ALA A 40 7.26 -10.29 -9.63
C ALA A 40 6.62 -11.06 -10.80
N ARG A 41 6.16 -10.36 -11.83
CA ARG A 41 5.62 -10.95 -13.06
C ARG A 41 6.65 -11.83 -13.75
N MET A 42 7.87 -11.33 -13.93
CA MET A 42 8.96 -12.12 -14.57
C MET A 42 9.31 -13.35 -13.75
N ILE A 43 9.37 -13.26 -12.43
CA ILE A 43 9.62 -14.42 -11.57
C ILE A 43 8.49 -15.43 -11.74
N ALA A 44 7.24 -15.01 -11.64
CA ALA A 44 6.08 -15.88 -11.79
C ALA A 44 6.05 -16.58 -13.17
N GLU A 45 6.33 -15.84 -14.23
CA GLU A 45 6.39 -16.37 -15.61
C GLU A 45 7.44 -17.46 -15.76
N VAL A 46 8.62 -17.27 -15.19
CA VAL A 46 9.74 -18.22 -15.33
C VAL A 46 9.61 -19.42 -14.41
N THR A 47 9.04 -19.24 -13.21
CA THR A 47 9.00 -20.28 -12.17
C THR A 47 7.68 -21.02 -12.08
N GLY A 48 6.60 -20.45 -12.64
CA GLY A 48 5.24 -20.93 -12.43
C GLY A 48 4.67 -20.58 -11.05
N ALA A 49 5.34 -19.74 -10.25
CA ALA A 49 4.88 -19.33 -8.93
C ALA A 49 3.61 -18.48 -9.03
N ALA A 50 2.67 -18.69 -8.11
CA ALA A 50 1.46 -17.87 -8.00
C ALA A 50 1.83 -16.43 -7.62
N CYS A 51 1.35 -15.45 -8.39
CA CYS A 51 1.60 -14.04 -8.13
C CYS A 51 0.45 -13.42 -7.34
N VAL A 52 0.75 -12.79 -6.19
CA VAL A 52 -0.28 -12.25 -5.30
C VAL A 52 -0.08 -10.74 -5.11
N PRO A 53 -1.04 -9.92 -5.59
CA PRO A 53 -1.02 -8.48 -5.34
C PRO A 53 -1.41 -8.15 -3.91
N VAL A 54 -0.63 -7.30 -3.24
CA VAL A 54 -0.91 -6.83 -1.89
C VAL A 54 -0.92 -5.30 -1.90
N ALA A 55 -2.00 -4.67 -1.45
CA ALA A 55 -2.02 -3.22 -1.31
C ALA A 55 -1.04 -2.77 -0.22
N SER A 56 -0.30 -1.67 -0.45
CA SER A 56 0.69 -1.15 0.52
C SER A 56 0.07 -0.87 1.89
N ALA A 57 -1.18 -0.43 1.94
CA ALA A 57 -1.89 -0.21 3.20
C ALA A 57 -2.11 -1.52 3.97
N GLN A 58 -2.33 -2.65 3.30
CA GLN A 58 -2.44 -3.97 3.94
C GLN A 58 -1.10 -4.46 4.47
N VAL A 59 -0.01 -4.18 3.76
CA VAL A 59 1.35 -4.47 4.26
C VAL A 59 1.61 -3.70 5.54
N VAL A 60 1.37 -2.39 5.52
CA VAL A 60 1.55 -1.51 6.69
C VAL A 60 0.68 -1.96 7.87
N SER A 61 -0.59 -2.27 7.62
CA SER A 61 -1.56 -2.63 8.67
C SER A 61 -1.14 -3.86 9.48
N ARG A 62 -0.35 -4.76 8.92
CA ARG A 62 0.20 -5.94 9.62
C ARG A 62 1.22 -5.60 10.71
N ARG A 63 1.78 -4.39 10.68
CA ARG A 63 2.78 -3.94 11.67
C ARG A 63 2.27 -2.77 12.52
N VAL A 64 1.00 -2.40 12.37
CA VAL A 64 0.37 -1.36 13.20
C VAL A 64 0.14 -1.91 14.60
N THR A 65 0.64 -1.19 15.60
CA THR A 65 0.50 -1.52 17.02
C THR A 65 -0.75 -0.91 17.66
N ALA A 66 -1.38 0.06 16.96
CA ALA A 66 -2.63 0.65 17.43
C ALA A 66 -3.80 -0.34 17.38
N ARG A 67 -4.71 -0.20 18.35
CA ARG A 67 -5.97 -0.93 18.32
C ARG A 67 -6.89 -0.38 17.22
N PRO A 68 -7.56 -1.24 16.45
CA PRO A 68 -8.59 -0.80 15.52
C PRO A 68 -9.76 -0.08 16.22
N PRO A 69 -10.50 0.80 15.53
CA PRO A 69 -10.27 1.17 14.13
C PRO A 69 -9.13 2.18 13.96
N TYR A 70 -8.38 2.05 12.85
CA TYR A 70 -7.36 3.01 12.46
C TYR A 70 -7.38 3.24 10.95
N ALA A 71 -6.80 4.37 10.50
CA ALA A 71 -6.68 4.70 9.09
C ALA A 71 -5.20 4.71 8.66
N VAL A 72 -4.91 4.26 7.46
CA VAL A 72 -3.57 4.28 6.86
C VAL A 72 -3.58 5.26 5.69
N ALA A 73 -2.82 6.35 5.80
CA ALA A 73 -2.70 7.41 4.81
C ALA A 73 -1.35 7.30 4.09
N LEU A 74 -1.38 6.97 2.81
CA LEU A 74 -0.19 6.81 1.97
C LEU A 74 -0.29 7.67 0.70
N ALA A 75 0.80 7.74 -0.06
CA ALA A 75 0.87 8.41 -1.35
C ALA A 75 0.32 9.84 -1.30
N SER A 76 0.74 10.60 -0.30
CA SER A 76 0.40 12.01 -0.15
C SER A 76 0.87 12.82 -1.36
N LYS A 77 0.01 13.74 -1.83
CA LYS A 77 0.34 14.68 -2.90
C LYS A 77 -0.47 15.97 -2.73
N GLY A 78 0.22 17.11 -2.68
CA GLY A 78 -0.41 18.39 -2.33
C GLY A 78 -1.06 18.28 -0.95
N GLU A 79 -2.32 18.67 -0.83
CA GLU A 79 -3.06 18.71 0.43
C GLU A 79 -3.89 17.42 0.69
N THR A 80 -3.61 16.32 -0.02
CA THR A 80 -4.40 15.09 0.08
C THR A 80 -3.54 13.85 0.22
N ALA A 81 -4.10 12.80 0.82
CA ALA A 81 -3.51 11.47 0.91
C ALA A 81 -4.51 10.39 0.46
N HIS A 82 -4.01 9.24 0.07
CA HIS A 82 -4.82 8.05 -0.18
C HIS A 82 -4.99 7.29 1.13
N VAL A 83 -6.23 7.22 1.61
CA VAL A 83 -6.56 6.69 2.94
C VAL A 83 -7.32 5.38 2.82
N THR A 84 -6.84 4.37 3.52
CA THR A 84 -7.50 3.07 3.69
C THR A 84 -7.86 2.91 5.16
N CYS A 85 -9.11 2.60 5.44
CA CYS A 85 -9.63 2.41 6.80
C CYS A 85 -9.65 0.93 7.18
N PHE A 86 -9.40 0.63 8.44
CA PHE A 86 -9.37 -0.73 8.99
C PHE A 86 -10.22 -0.78 10.26
N SER A 87 -11.22 -1.69 10.31
CA SER A 87 -11.99 -1.99 11.53
C SER A 87 -11.36 -3.09 12.36
N GLU A 88 -10.59 -3.93 11.71
CA GLU A 88 -9.82 -5.03 12.29
C GLU A 88 -8.40 -4.99 11.75
N ALA A 89 -7.48 -5.71 12.37
CA ALA A 89 -6.12 -5.78 11.86
C ALA A 89 -6.14 -6.34 10.43
N TRP A 90 -5.46 -5.65 9.49
CA TRP A 90 -5.24 -5.92 8.07
C TRP A 90 -6.47 -6.10 7.15
N HIS A 91 -7.70 -6.09 7.66
CA HIS A 91 -8.92 -6.13 6.84
C HIS A 91 -9.46 -4.72 6.58
N PRO A 92 -9.36 -4.22 5.34
CA PRO A 92 -9.85 -2.87 5.04
C PRO A 92 -11.39 -2.81 5.05
N ILE A 93 -11.91 -1.67 5.49
CA ILE A 93 -13.33 -1.35 5.43
C ILE A 93 -13.60 -0.65 4.09
N GLY A 94 -14.14 -1.37 3.13
CA GLY A 94 -14.47 -0.77 1.84
C GLY A 94 -13.27 -0.30 1.02
N PRO A 95 -13.51 0.46 -0.05
CA PRO A 95 -12.46 0.99 -0.90
C PRO A 95 -11.70 2.14 -0.24
N ALA A 96 -10.42 2.23 -0.56
CA ALA A 96 -9.64 3.40 -0.16
C ALA A 96 -10.09 4.65 -0.92
N SER A 97 -9.92 5.82 -0.33
CA SER A 97 -10.34 7.11 -0.88
C SER A 97 -9.24 8.17 -0.79
N ILE A 98 -9.34 9.20 -1.62
CA ILE A 98 -8.51 10.40 -1.48
C ILE A 98 -9.16 11.29 -0.44
N MET A 99 -8.42 11.63 0.61
CA MET A 99 -8.87 12.48 1.70
C MET A 99 -7.96 13.70 1.88
N SER A 100 -8.54 14.75 2.43
CA SER A 100 -7.90 16.02 2.80
C SER A 100 -8.03 16.28 4.30
N ALA A 101 -7.51 17.40 4.76
CA ALA A 101 -7.66 17.84 6.17
C ALA A 101 -9.13 17.98 6.59
N GLY A 102 -10.03 18.34 5.67
CA GLY A 102 -11.46 18.49 5.94
C GLY A 102 -12.16 17.18 6.27
N ASP A 103 -11.62 16.04 5.84
CA ASP A 103 -12.21 14.71 6.04
C ASP A 103 -11.80 14.07 7.39
N VAL A 104 -10.71 14.53 7.98
CA VAL A 104 -10.14 13.97 9.21
C VAL A 104 -11.10 14.03 10.41
N PRO A 105 -11.84 15.13 10.65
CA PRO A 105 -12.81 15.16 11.75
C PRO A 105 -13.92 14.11 11.60
N ALA A 106 -14.35 13.81 10.38
CA ALA A 106 -15.35 12.78 10.12
C ALA A 106 -14.82 11.38 10.46
N LEU A 107 -13.54 11.08 10.17
CA LEU A 107 -12.89 9.84 10.59
C LEU A 107 -12.88 9.73 12.13
N ALA A 108 -12.47 10.79 12.82
CA ALA A 108 -12.43 10.78 14.28
C ALA A 108 -13.83 10.57 14.90
N ALA A 109 -14.88 11.19 14.31
CA ALA A 109 -16.27 11.01 14.75
C ALA A 109 -16.77 9.55 14.54
N GLN A 110 -16.23 8.84 13.56
CA GLN A 110 -16.48 7.41 13.33
C GLN A 110 -15.69 6.49 14.28
N GLY A 111 -14.93 7.05 15.21
CA GLY A 111 -14.19 6.31 16.22
C GLY A 111 -12.74 5.96 15.85
N PHE A 112 -12.23 6.43 14.70
CA PHE A 112 -10.83 6.26 14.33
C PHE A 112 -9.94 7.11 15.24
N LYS A 113 -9.09 6.46 16.04
CA LYS A 113 -8.20 7.15 17.00
C LYS A 113 -6.76 7.25 16.55
N SER A 114 -6.41 6.55 15.48
CA SER A 114 -5.04 6.51 14.95
C SER A 114 -5.01 6.71 13.44
N LEU A 115 -4.07 7.53 13.00
CA LEU A 115 -3.74 7.76 11.60
C LEU A 115 -2.31 7.29 11.37
N VAL A 116 -2.13 6.22 10.60
CA VAL A 116 -0.80 5.71 10.22
C VAL A 116 -0.35 6.45 8.98
N ALA A 117 0.70 7.25 9.08
CA ALA A 117 1.18 8.08 8.00
C ALA A 117 2.66 8.44 8.15
N ASP A 118 3.35 8.53 7.04
CA ASP A 118 4.75 8.93 6.97
C ASP A 118 4.93 10.46 7.07
N HIS A 119 6.19 10.90 6.96
CA HIS A 119 6.57 12.32 7.01
C HIS A 119 6.02 13.14 5.81
N HIS A 120 5.55 12.47 4.73
CA HIS A 120 4.94 13.15 3.59
C HIS A 120 3.47 13.51 3.81
N LEU A 121 2.86 13.11 4.94
CA LEU A 121 1.49 13.53 5.25
C LEU A 121 1.39 15.07 5.24
N PRO A 122 0.44 15.65 4.50
CA PRO A 122 0.28 17.11 4.44
C PRO A 122 0.21 17.75 5.84
N PRO A 123 0.88 18.86 6.07
CA PRO A 123 0.83 19.57 7.36
C PRO A 123 -0.60 19.85 7.82
N SER A 124 -1.47 20.27 6.90
CA SER A 124 -2.89 20.51 7.16
C SER A 124 -3.64 19.28 7.69
N MET A 125 -3.35 18.09 7.10
CA MET A 125 -3.93 16.83 7.59
C MET A 125 -3.36 16.42 8.95
N ARG A 126 -2.06 16.63 9.16
CA ARG A 126 -1.39 16.37 10.44
C ARG A 126 -2.00 17.21 11.55
N GLU A 127 -2.17 18.52 11.31
CA GLU A 127 -2.82 19.43 12.26
C GLU A 127 -4.29 19.05 12.51
N ALA A 128 -5.03 18.67 11.48
CA ALA A 128 -6.42 18.21 11.62
C ALA A 128 -6.50 16.95 12.49
N ALA A 129 -5.58 15.98 12.30
CA ALA A 129 -5.50 14.78 13.13
C ALA A 129 -5.19 15.12 14.61
N MET A 130 -4.25 16.03 14.83
CA MET A 130 -3.93 16.49 16.20
C MET A 130 -5.12 17.20 16.86
N ARG A 131 -5.83 18.09 16.15
CA ARG A 131 -7.05 18.75 16.65
C ARG A 131 -8.17 17.76 16.96
N ALA A 132 -8.26 16.67 16.20
CA ALA A 132 -9.22 15.60 16.41
C ALA A 132 -8.76 14.55 17.45
N ALA A 133 -7.68 14.83 18.19
CA ALA A 133 -7.07 13.95 19.19
C ALA A 133 -6.70 12.55 18.64
N MET A 134 -6.38 12.46 17.35
CA MET A 134 -5.88 11.23 16.73
C MET A 134 -4.36 11.11 16.95
N THR A 135 -3.90 9.90 17.25
CA THR A 135 -2.47 9.60 17.32
C THR A 135 -1.93 9.33 15.91
N ILE A 136 -0.82 9.99 15.55
CA ILE A 136 -0.13 9.70 14.28
C ILE A 136 0.97 8.68 14.54
N ILE A 137 0.96 7.60 13.76
CA ILE A 137 1.88 6.47 13.87
C ILE A 137 2.65 6.36 12.57
N GLU A 138 3.97 6.13 12.66
CA GLU A 138 4.81 5.93 11.48
C GLU A 138 4.55 4.55 10.84
N PRO A 139 4.40 4.45 9.51
CA PRO A 139 4.19 3.19 8.84
C PRO A 139 5.48 2.36 8.80
N THR A 140 5.35 1.06 8.99
CA THR A 140 6.43 0.11 8.76
C THR A 140 6.16 -0.71 7.50
N PHE A 141 7.06 -0.61 6.53
CA PHE A 141 7.03 -1.41 5.30
C PHE A 141 7.92 -2.63 5.46
N ASP A 142 7.32 -3.75 5.84
CA ASP A 142 8.02 -5.00 6.12
C ASP A 142 7.75 -6.02 5.01
N PRO A 143 8.78 -6.58 4.34
CA PRO A 143 8.61 -7.60 3.33
C PRO A 143 7.96 -8.88 3.86
N VAL A 144 8.21 -9.23 5.13
CA VAL A 144 7.56 -10.39 5.77
C VAL A 144 6.06 -10.13 5.93
N ALA A 145 5.66 -8.91 6.31
CA ALA A 145 4.25 -8.52 6.37
C ALA A 145 3.57 -8.59 4.99
N CYS A 146 4.29 -8.26 3.92
CA CYS A 146 3.80 -8.43 2.55
C CYS A 146 3.57 -9.90 2.21
N LEU A 147 4.48 -10.79 2.59
CA LEU A 147 4.33 -12.23 2.40
C LEU A 147 3.15 -12.78 3.23
N GLU A 148 3.05 -12.43 4.50
CA GLU A 148 1.94 -12.84 5.38
C GLU A 148 0.58 -12.44 4.78
N ALA A 149 0.43 -11.18 4.33
CA ALA A 149 -0.77 -10.73 3.64
C ALA A 149 -1.02 -11.52 2.35
N GLY A 150 0.03 -11.77 1.58
CA GLY A 150 -0.04 -12.54 0.34
C GLY A 150 -0.40 -14.02 0.52
N LEU A 151 -0.18 -14.60 1.70
CA LEU A 151 -0.61 -15.97 1.99
C LEU A 151 -2.13 -16.09 2.13
N GLU A 152 -2.80 -15.03 2.54
CA GLU A 152 -4.25 -14.99 2.77
C GLU A 152 -5.03 -14.48 1.55
N LEU A 153 -4.38 -13.74 0.65
CA LEU A 153 -5.02 -13.19 -0.53
C LEU A 153 -5.01 -14.18 -1.72
N PRO A 154 -6.01 -14.12 -2.59
CA PRO A 154 -6.03 -14.95 -3.79
C PRO A 154 -4.91 -14.55 -4.75
N PRO A 155 -4.35 -15.51 -5.50
CA PRO A 155 -3.44 -15.20 -6.59
C PRO A 155 -4.17 -14.49 -7.73
N SER A 156 -3.41 -13.73 -8.50
CA SER A 156 -3.87 -13.05 -9.71
C SER A 156 -3.07 -13.56 -10.92
N ASP A 157 -3.66 -13.45 -12.10
CA ASP A 157 -2.93 -13.61 -13.34
C ASP A 157 -1.77 -12.60 -13.38
N PRO A 158 -0.52 -13.05 -13.53
CA PRO A 158 0.63 -12.15 -13.60
C PRO A 158 0.49 -11.08 -14.69
N VAL A 159 -0.17 -11.38 -15.81
CA VAL A 159 -0.40 -10.42 -16.90
C VAL A 159 -1.36 -9.30 -16.47
N ALA A 160 -2.37 -9.63 -15.66
CA ALA A 160 -3.35 -8.67 -15.17
C ALA A 160 -2.83 -7.79 -14.01
N LEU A 161 -1.66 -8.11 -13.46
CA LEU A 161 -1.09 -7.37 -12.34
C LEU A 161 -0.77 -5.93 -12.74
N ALA A 162 -1.40 -4.97 -12.09
CA ALA A 162 -1.21 -3.54 -12.36
C ALA A 162 -0.93 -2.76 -11.08
N PRO A 163 -0.17 -1.64 -11.18
CA PRO A 163 0.01 -0.75 -10.05
C PRO A 163 -1.30 -0.12 -9.59
N LEU A 164 -1.48 -0.04 -8.28
CA LEU A 164 -2.57 0.73 -7.68
C LEU A 164 -2.23 2.22 -7.70
N TYR A 165 -2.75 2.94 -8.68
CA TYR A 165 -2.60 4.37 -8.78
C TYR A 165 -3.82 5.06 -8.15
N PRO A 166 -3.67 5.76 -7.03
CA PRO A 166 -4.77 6.45 -6.37
C PRO A 166 -5.29 7.66 -7.15
N ARG A 167 -4.51 8.13 -8.12
CA ARG A 167 -4.83 9.30 -8.96
C ARG A 167 -4.50 9.03 -10.41
N GLU A 168 -5.24 9.66 -11.31
CA GLU A 168 -4.86 9.67 -12.73
C GLU A 168 -3.47 10.30 -12.94
N PRO A 169 -2.71 9.79 -13.92
CA PRO A 169 -1.45 10.43 -14.32
C PRO A 169 -1.66 11.90 -14.68
N GLU A 170 -0.76 12.76 -14.24
CA GLU A 170 -0.83 14.21 -14.49
C GLU A 170 -0.92 14.55 -15.99
N ALA A 171 -0.27 13.75 -16.84
CA ALA A 171 -0.34 13.88 -18.29
C ALA A 171 -1.77 13.73 -18.82
N VAL A 172 -2.55 12.78 -18.27
CA VAL A 172 -3.96 12.57 -18.67
C VAL A 172 -4.82 13.74 -18.22
N THR A 173 -4.61 14.23 -17.00
CA THR A 173 -5.34 15.39 -16.46
C THR A 173 -5.04 16.66 -17.29
N LYS A 174 -3.76 16.92 -17.59
CA LYS A 174 -3.33 18.04 -18.44
C LYS A 174 -3.89 17.93 -19.86
N TRP A 175 -3.84 16.73 -20.45
CA TRP A 175 -4.36 16.49 -21.79
C TRP A 175 -5.88 16.74 -21.88
N ARG A 176 -6.66 16.30 -20.87
CA ARG A 176 -8.09 16.61 -20.80
C ARG A 176 -8.38 18.11 -20.64
N ALA A 177 -7.54 18.82 -19.89
CA ALA A 177 -7.68 20.27 -19.71
C ALA A 177 -7.44 21.07 -21.00
N LEU A 178 -6.53 20.58 -21.88
CA LEU A 178 -6.23 21.21 -23.18
C LEU A 178 -7.31 20.98 -24.26
N ARG A 179 -8.25 20.05 -24.01
CA ARG A 179 -9.34 19.74 -24.94
C ARG A 179 -10.70 20.37 -24.57
N LYS A 180 -10.72 21.13 -23.49
CA LYS A 180 -11.84 22.00 -23.11
C LYS A 180 -11.62 23.42 -23.60
#